data_0efd0096cb6fe4b50a5234e23ae1f387
#
_entry.id   0efd0096cb6fe4b50a5234e23ae1f387
#
_cell.length_a   1.000
_cell.length_b   1.000
_cell.length_c   1.000
_cell.angle_alpha   90.00
_cell.angle_beta   90.00
_cell.angle_gamma   90.00
#
_symmetry.space_group_name_H-M   'P 1'
#
loop_
_entity.id
_entity.type
_entity.pdbx_description
1 polymer ?
#
loop_
_entity_poly.entity_id
_entity_poly.type
_entity_poly.pdbx_seq_one_letter_code
_entity_poly.pdbx_strand_id
1 'polypeptide(L)'
;MSQQTFQVFLCAMGLTALFVFIALYFIKAGYGMFRTASWGVSIDNKLAWILMESPVFFVMLILWAYSGTDTDVPEFIFLLLFLLHYFQRSFIFPLLLKGKSRMPVVIMAMGVVFNLLNGIMQASGIFYFTVEGQQYAVGWHYFCLLYTSDAAD
;
A
#
# COMPACT_ATOMS: atom_id res chain seq x y z
N MET A 1 -14.13 14.99 -0.83
CA MET A 1 -14.27 14.36 0.52
C MET A 1 -14.09 15.46 1.55
N SER A 2 -14.88 15.53 2.65
CA SER A 2 -14.67 16.52 3.71
C SER A 2 -13.51 16.11 4.62
N GLN A 3 -12.91 17.05 5.35
CA GLN A 3 -11.83 16.76 6.31
C GLN A 3 -12.29 15.80 7.40
N GLN A 4 -13.53 15.94 7.89
CA GLN A 4 -14.11 15.00 8.87
C GLN A 4 -14.21 13.57 8.29
N THR A 5 -14.69 13.44 7.06
CA THR A 5 -14.76 12.14 6.37
C THR A 5 -13.39 11.51 6.23
N PHE A 6 -12.36 12.31 5.95
CA PHE A 6 -10.98 11.83 5.85
C PHE A 6 -10.45 11.34 7.21
N GLN A 7 -10.71 12.07 8.29
CA GLN A 7 -10.33 11.64 9.65
C GLN A 7 -11.01 10.33 10.06
N VAL A 8 -12.31 10.19 9.78
CA VAL A 8 -13.06 8.94 10.02
C VAL A 8 -12.43 7.79 9.20
N PHE A 9 -12.07 8.04 7.95
CA PHE A 9 -11.41 7.05 7.08
C PHE A 9 -10.05 6.63 7.66
N LEU A 10 -9.22 7.57 8.13
CA LEU A 10 -7.94 7.26 8.78
C LEU A 10 -8.14 6.39 10.04
N CYS A 11 -9.10 6.75 10.89
CA CYS A 11 -9.43 5.95 12.07
C CYS A 11 -9.90 4.54 11.69
N ALA A 12 -10.76 4.41 10.69
CA ALA A 12 -11.24 3.11 10.20
C ALA A 12 -10.09 2.25 9.65
N MET A 13 -9.18 2.84 8.89
CA MET A 13 -7.99 2.14 8.39
C MET A 13 -7.08 1.67 9.53
N GLY A 14 -6.84 2.52 10.54
CA GLY A 14 -6.06 2.17 11.71
C GLY A 14 -6.68 1.02 12.52
N LEU A 15 -7.98 1.06 12.75
CA LEU A 15 -8.72 -0.01 13.43
C LEU A 15 -8.69 -1.31 12.62
N THR A 16 -8.84 -1.23 11.30
CA THR A 16 -8.75 -2.39 10.41
C THR A 16 -7.35 -3.00 10.47
N ALA A 17 -6.30 -2.19 10.42
CA ALA A 17 -4.92 -2.65 10.54
C ALA A 17 -4.66 -3.36 11.88
N LEU A 18 -5.15 -2.79 12.99
CA LEU A 18 -5.05 -3.40 14.31
C LEU A 18 -5.80 -4.74 14.37
N PHE A 19 -7.02 -4.78 13.83
CA PHE A 19 -7.81 -6.01 13.76
C PHE A 19 -7.09 -7.11 12.95
N VAL A 20 -6.59 -6.76 11.76
CA VAL A 20 -5.83 -7.69 10.91
C VAL A 20 -4.57 -8.17 11.61
N PHE A 21 -3.84 -7.28 12.28
CA PHE A 21 -2.65 -7.64 13.06
C PHE A 21 -2.97 -8.68 14.14
N ILE A 22 -4.04 -8.45 14.92
CA ILE A 22 -4.49 -9.39 15.94
C ILE A 22 -4.96 -10.71 15.31
N ALA A 23 -5.73 -10.65 14.21
CA ALA A 23 -6.21 -11.84 13.52
C ALA A 23 -5.06 -12.72 12.99
N LEU A 24 -4.00 -12.11 12.44
CA LEU A 24 -2.82 -12.82 11.94
C LEU A 24 -2.00 -13.50 13.04
N TYR A 25 -2.16 -13.10 14.31
CA TYR A 25 -1.57 -13.82 15.43
C TYR A 25 -2.21 -15.21 15.62
N PHE A 26 -3.53 -15.32 15.34
CA PHE A 26 -4.27 -16.57 15.51
C PHE A 26 -4.43 -17.36 14.20
N ILE A 27 -4.43 -16.69 13.06
CA ILE A 27 -4.69 -17.28 11.74
C ILE A 27 -3.42 -17.19 10.90
N LYS A 28 -2.84 -18.34 10.55
CA LYS A 28 -1.68 -18.39 9.67
C LYS A 28 -2.09 -17.96 8.25
N ALA A 29 -1.42 -16.96 7.71
CA ALA A 29 -1.62 -16.53 6.34
C ALA A 29 -1.35 -17.69 5.36
N GLY A 30 -2.33 -17.99 4.51
CA GLY A 30 -2.33 -19.19 3.65
C GLY A 30 -1.50 -19.05 2.35
N TYR A 31 -0.39 -18.29 2.37
CA TYR A 31 0.50 -18.12 1.21
C TYR A 31 1.95 -18.47 1.54
N GLY A 32 2.78 -18.57 0.49
CA GLY A 32 4.19 -18.92 0.64
C GLY A 32 4.37 -20.29 1.29
N MET A 33 5.21 -20.35 2.31
CA MET A 33 5.55 -21.56 3.07
C MET A 33 4.37 -22.14 3.88
N PHE A 34 3.37 -21.31 4.22
CA PHE A 34 2.17 -21.70 5.00
C PHE A 34 0.95 -21.97 4.13
N ARG A 35 1.14 -22.16 2.82
CA ARG A 35 0.03 -22.41 1.88
C ARG A 35 -0.72 -23.67 2.27
N THR A 36 -2.05 -23.52 2.42
CA THR A 36 -2.97 -24.64 2.61
C THR A 36 -4.00 -24.69 1.45
N ALA A 37 -4.50 -25.89 1.14
CA ALA A 37 -5.51 -26.08 0.10
C ALA A 37 -6.88 -25.44 0.44
N SER A 38 -7.09 -25.08 1.69
CA SER A 38 -8.35 -24.51 2.20
C SER A 38 -8.69 -23.10 1.66
N TRP A 39 -7.73 -22.40 1.04
CA TRP A 39 -7.93 -21.04 0.51
C TRP A 39 -8.42 -20.98 -0.94
N GLY A 40 -8.81 -22.12 -1.53
CA GLY A 40 -9.44 -22.21 -2.85
C GLY A 40 -8.47 -22.06 -4.03
N VAL A 41 -8.97 -21.46 -5.11
CA VAL A 41 -8.23 -21.32 -6.38
C VAL A 41 -6.99 -20.44 -6.19
N SER A 42 -5.89 -20.86 -6.81
CA SER A 42 -4.61 -20.16 -6.72
C SER A 42 -4.06 -19.83 -8.10
N ILE A 43 -3.44 -18.69 -8.24
CA ILE A 43 -2.74 -18.22 -9.45
C ILE A 43 -1.23 -18.19 -9.26
N ASP A 44 -0.50 -17.93 -10.33
CA ASP A 44 0.94 -17.74 -10.27
C ASP A 44 1.31 -16.62 -9.29
N ASN A 45 2.31 -16.86 -8.45
CA ASN A 45 2.68 -15.95 -7.38
C ASN A 45 3.21 -14.61 -7.89
N LYS A 46 3.97 -14.60 -8.98
CA LYS A 46 4.50 -13.37 -9.58
C LYS A 46 3.36 -12.48 -10.08
N LEU A 47 2.42 -13.09 -10.82
CA LEU A 47 1.25 -12.39 -11.33
C LEU A 47 0.38 -11.87 -10.16
N ALA A 48 0.19 -12.67 -9.12
CA ALA A 48 -0.56 -12.26 -7.94
C ALA A 48 0.05 -11.03 -7.27
N TRP A 49 1.37 -11.00 -7.10
CA TRP A 49 2.09 -9.85 -6.53
C TRP A 49 1.95 -8.59 -7.38
N ILE A 50 2.11 -8.71 -8.72
CA ILE A 50 1.91 -7.58 -9.63
C ILE A 50 0.49 -7.02 -9.51
N LEU A 51 -0.52 -7.87 -9.57
CA LEU A 51 -1.93 -7.47 -9.49
C LEU A 51 -2.28 -6.87 -8.13
N MET A 52 -1.69 -7.37 -7.06
CA MET A 52 -1.95 -6.93 -5.69
C MET A 52 -1.33 -5.57 -5.39
N GLU A 53 -0.10 -5.32 -5.84
CA GLU A 53 0.67 -4.14 -5.47
C GLU A 53 0.56 -2.99 -6.50
N SER A 54 0.29 -3.28 -7.78
CA SER A 54 0.20 -2.22 -8.80
C SER A 54 -0.95 -1.21 -8.62
N PRO A 55 -2.11 -1.55 -8.03
CA PRO A 55 -3.20 -0.58 -7.87
C PRO A 55 -2.80 0.67 -7.06
N VAL A 56 -2.00 0.53 -6.01
CA VAL A 56 -1.57 1.66 -5.19
C VAL A 56 -0.69 2.63 -5.98
N PHE A 57 0.17 2.11 -6.86
CA PHE A 57 1.02 2.92 -7.75
C PHE A 57 0.16 3.78 -8.70
N PHE A 58 -0.83 3.17 -9.35
CA PHE A 58 -1.71 3.87 -10.29
C PHE A 58 -2.65 4.85 -9.58
N VAL A 59 -3.20 4.49 -8.43
CA VAL A 59 -4.05 5.39 -7.63
C VAL A 59 -3.28 6.65 -7.24
N MET A 60 -2.04 6.52 -6.79
CA MET A 60 -1.21 7.69 -6.44
C MET A 60 -1.00 8.60 -7.65
N LEU A 61 -0.64 8.05 -8.81
CA LEU A 61 -0.46 8.82 -10.06
C LEU A 61 -1.74 9.51 -10.49
N ILE A 62 -2.87 8.81 -10.47
CA ILE A 62 -4.16 9.34 -10.88
C ILE A 62 -4.58 10.49 -9.97
N LEU A 63 -4.53 10.31 -8.66
CA LEU A 63 -4.95 11.34 -7.71
C LEU A 63 -4.01 12.55 -7.73
N TRP A 64 -2.72 12.36 -7.94
CA TRP A 64 -1.79 13.46 -8.18
C TRP A 64 -2.15 14.22 -9.46
N ALA A 65 -2.39 13.54 -10.59
CA ALA A 65 -2.74 14.19 -11.85
C ALA A 65 -4.06 14.96 -11.77
N TYR A 66 -5.01 14.50 -10.94
CA TYR A 66 -6.30 15.18 -10.74
C TYR A 66 -6.26 16.26 -9.64
N SER A 67 -5.23 16.33 -8.83
CA SER A 67 -5.15 17.32 -7.75
C SER A 67 -5.07 18.75 -8.29
N GLY A 68 -4.48 18.93 -9.49
CA GLY A 68 -4.32 20.25 -10.13
C GLY A 68 -3.47 21.23 -9.32
N THR A 69 -2.87 20.77 -8.23
CA THR A 69 -2.01 21.58 -7.37
C THR A 69 -0.61 21.69 -7.97
N ASP A 70 -0.07 22.91 -7.99
CA ASP A 70 1.37 23.10 -8.11
C ASP A 70 1.99 22.46 -6.87
N THR A 71 2.53 21.24 -7.06
CA THR A 71 3.12 20.46 -5.97
C THR A 71 4.36 21.17 -5.46
N ASP A 72 4.37 21.53 -4.20
CA ASP A 72 5.55 22.05 -3.52
C ASP A 72 6.66 20.99 -3.49
N VAL A 73 7.90 21.43 -3.30
CA VAL A 73 9.09 20.55 -3.34
C VAL A 73 8.96 19.35 -2.38
N PRO A 74 8.49 19.49 -1.13
CA PRO A 74 8.33 18.35 -0.23
C PRO A 74 7.33 17.30 -0.73
N GLU A 75 6.19 17.74 -1.25
CA GLU A 75 5.14 16.86 -1.75
C GLU A 75 5.59 16.10 -3.00
N PHE A 76 6.36 16.78 -3.87
CA PHE A 76 6.96 16.14 -5.03
C PHE A 76 8.00 15.08 -4.63
N ILE A 77 8.80 15.32 -3.59
CA ILE A 77 9.75 14.34 -3.07
C ILE A 77 9.00 13.12 -2.52
N PHE A 78 7.93 13.33 -1.74
CA PHE A 78 7.11 12.23 -1.24
C PHE A 78 6.48 11.42 -2.37
N LEU A 79 5.93 12.09 -3.38
CA LEU A 79 5.38 11.43 -4.57
C LEU A 79 6.44 10.55 -5.24
N LEU A 80 7.63 11.11 -5.48
CA LEU A 80 8.73 10.40 -6.15
C LEU A 80 9.17 9.17 -5.34
N LEU A 81 9.39 9.32 -4.04
CA LEU A 81 9.79 8.22 -3.16
C LEU A 81 8.71 7.13 -3.11
N PHE A 82 7.46 7.53 -3.01
CA PHE A 82 6.34 6.60 -3.01
C PHE A 82 6.25 5.82 -4.34
N LEU A 83 6.33 6.51 -5.46
CA LEU A 83 6.29 5.88 -6.78
C LEU A 83 7.48 4.95 -7.02
N LEU A 84 8.69 5.34 -6.63
CA LEU A 84 9.88 4.50 -6.72
C LEU A 84 9.74 3.23 -5.87
N HIS A 85 9.27 3.38 -4.62
CA HIS A 85 9.04 2.24 -3.73
C HIS A 85 8.03 1.26 -4.35
N TYR A 86 6.86 1.75 -4.76
CA TYR A 86 5.83 0.87 -5.31
C TYR A 86 6.14 0.37 -6.72
N PHE A 87 6.91 1.10 -7.51
CA PHE A 87 7.43 0.58 -8.79
C PHE A 87 8.34 -0.62 -8.55
N GLN A 88 9.29 -0.50 -7.63
CA GLN A 88 10.17 -1.61 -7.26
C GLN A 88 9.36 -2.79 -6.71
N ARG A 89 8.43 -2.55 -5.81
CA ARG A 89 7.64 -3.58 -5.14
C ARG A 89 6.66 -4.28 -6.09
N SER A 90 6.00 -3.52 -6.99
CA SER A 90 4.97 -4.05 -7.90
C SER A 90 5.55 -4.75 -9.13
N PHE A 91 6.66 -4.26 -9.66
CA PHE A 91 7.16 -4.73 -10.96
C PHE A 91 8.52 -5.41 -10.86
N ILE A 92 9.47 -4.88 -10.10
CA ILE A 92 10.82 -5.45 -10.02
C ILE A 92 10.84 -6.66 -9.08
N PHE A 93 10.36 -6.51 -7.85
CA PHE A 93 10.39 -7.57 -6.85
C PHE A 93 9.71 -8.88 -7.33
N PRO A 94 8.48 -8.87 -7.92
CA PRO A 94 7.86 -10.10 -8.39
C PRO A 94 8.66 -10.81 -9.48
N LEU A 95 9.37 -10.08 -10.32
CA LEU A 95 10.21 -10.66 -11.36
C LEU A 95 11.43 -11.39 -10.77
N LEU A 96 11.95 -10.89 -9.65
CA LEU A 96 13.10 -11.48 -8.94
C LEU A 96 12.72 -12.72 -8.11
N LEU A 97 11.44 -12.94 -7.80
CA LEU A 97 10.98 -14.11 -7.07
C LEU A 97 11.41 -15.40 -7.77
N LYS A 98 12.10 -16.27 -7.04
CA LYS A 98 12.51 -17.58 -7.51
C LYS A 98 11.47 -18.64 -7.11
N GLY A 99 11.25 -19.62 -8.00
CA GLY A 99 10.33 -20.72 -7.75
C GLY A 99 8.97 -20.58 -8.41
N LYS A 100 8.17 -21.66 -8.32
CA LYS A 100 6.82 -21.79 -8.92
C LYS A 100 5.74 -21.82 -7.83
N SER A 101 5.86 -20.95 -6.82
CA SER A 101 4.82 -20.84 -5.79
C SER A 101 3.53 -20.26 -6.35
N ARG A 102 2.43 -20.52 -5.70
CA ARG A 102 1.11 -20.03 -6.10
C ARG A 102 0.47 -19.29 -4.92
N MET A 103 -0.30 -18.25 -5.21
CA MET A 103 -1.03 -17.45 -4.22
C MET A 103 -2.54 -17.66 -4.39
N PRO A 104 -3.29 -17.88 -3.31
CA PRO A 104 -4.75 -17.92 -3.36
C PRO A 104 -5.34 -16.60 -3.86
N VAL A 105 -6.31 -16.69 -4.76
CA VAL A 105 -6.99 -15.51 -5.35
C VAL A 105 -7.64 -14.63 -4.27
N VAL A 106 -8.16 -15.24 -3.21
CA VAL A 106 -8.77 -14.50 -2.09
C VAL A 106 -7.74 -13.60 -1.40
N ILE A 107 -6.54 -14.09 -1.14
CA ILE A 107 -5.47 -13.30 -0.52
C ILE A 107 -5.03 -12.16 -1.45
N MET A 108 -4.85 -12.45 -2.73
CA MET A 108 -4.56 -11.43 -3.74
C MET A 108 -5.65 -10.34 -3.76
N ALA A 109 -6.93 -10.72 -3.79
CA ALA A 109 -8.04 -9.78 -3.82
C ALA A 109 -8.09 -8.90 -2.55
N MET A 110 -7.86 -9.48 -1.38
CA MET A 110 -7.75 -8.73 -0.12
C MET A 110 -6.61 -7.70 -0.19
N GLY A 111 -5.46 -8.09 -0.74
CA GLY A 111 -4.34 -7.19 -0.94
C GLY A 111 -4.64 -6.06 -1.93
N VAL A 112 -5.34 -6.35 -3.04
CA VAL A 112 -5.82 -5.33 -4.00
C VAL A 112 -6.68 -4.28 -3.30
N VAL A 113 -7.70 -4.72 -2.53
CA VAL A 113 -8.58 -3.82 -1.79
C VAL A 113 -7.78 -2.98 -0.79
N PHE A 114 -6.90 -3.60 -0.03
CA PHE A 114 -6.04 -2.89 0.92
C PHE A 114 -5.17 -1.84 0.22
N ASN A 115 -4.51 -2.19 -0.88
CA ASN A 115 -3.64 -1.29 -1.62
C ASN A 115 -4.40 -0.14 -2.29
N LEU A 116 -5.62 -0.37 -2.77
CA LEU A 116 -6.49 0.71 -3.25
C LEU A 116 -6.82 1.70 -2.14
N LEU A 117 -7.25 1.22 -0.98
CA LEU A 117 -7.57 2.07 0.18
C LEU A 117 -6.34 2.81 0.69
N ASN A 118 -5.19 2.13 0.75
CA ASN A 118 -3.92 2.73 1.15
C ASN A 118 -3.49 3.84 0.18
N GLY A 119 -3.57 3.61 -1.13
CA GLY A 119 -3.26 4.61 -2.15
C GLY A 119 -4.16 5.85 -2.05
N ILE A 120 -5.48 5.65 -1.87
CA ILE A 120 -6.44 6.75 -1.65
C ILE A 120 -6.08 7.51 -0.38
N MET A 121 -5.79 6.83 0.71
CA MET A 121 -5.43 7.43 1.99
C MET A 121 -4.18 8.31 1.88
N GLN A 122 -3.10 7.77 1.32
CA GLN A 122 -1.82 8.47 1.19
C GLN A 122 -1.92 9.66 0.22
N ALA A 123 -2.48 9.46 -0.96
CA ALA A 123 -2.65 10.53 -1.95
C ALA A 123 -3.58 11.63 -1.44
N SER A 124 -4.68 11.27 -0.77
CA SER A 124 -5.59 12.25 -0.18
C SER A 124 -4.89 13.07 0.91
N GLY A 125 -4.11 12.44 1.77
CA GLY A 125 -3.33 13.12 2.81
C GLY A 125 -2.34 14.11 2.21
N ILE A 126 -1.61 13.71 1.17
CA ILE A 126 -0.55 14.53 0.57
C ILE A 126 -1.13 15.69 -0.26
N PHE A 127 -2.13 15.43 -1.12
CA PHE A 127 -2.53 16.40 -2.14
C PHE A 127 -3.82 17.19 -1.81
N TYR A 128 -4.65 16.71 -0.90
CA TYR A 128 -5.96 17.32 -0.65
C TYR A 128 -6.19 17.78 0.79
N PHE A 129 -5.46 17.20 1.77
CA PHE A 129 -5.66 17.47 3.19
C PHE A 129 -4.40 17.93 3.92
N THR A 130 -3.37 18.33 3.18
CA THR A 130 -2.22 19.02 3.76
C THR A 130 -2.69 20.34 4.36
N VAL A 131 -2.47 20.52 5.65
CA VAL A 131 -2.81 21.77 6.35
C VAL A 131 -1.71 22.77 6.03
N GLU A 132 -2.07 23.91 5.39
CA GLU A 132 -1.18 25.04 5.19
C GLU A 132 -0.52 25.42 6.53
N GLY A 133 0.80 25.42 6.59
CA GLY A 133 1.57 25.81 7.80
C GLY A 133 2.00 24.67 8.72
N GLN A 134 1.57 23.43 8.53
CA GLN A 134 2.27 22.30 9.12
C GLN A 134 3.55 22.04 8.32
N GLN A 135 4.66 22.59 8.81
CA GLN A 135 5.96 22.05 8.45
C GLN A 135 5.91 20.57 8.79
N TYR A 136 5.84 19.72 7.77
CA TYR A 136 6.01 18.30 7.98
C TYR A 136 7.27 18.13 8.83
N ALA A 137 7.14 17.46 9.95
CA ALA A 137 8.29 16.97 10.67
C ALA A 137 8.95 15.93 9.75
N VAL A 138 9.75 16.47 8.82
CA VAL A 138 10.32 15.81 7.64
C VAL A 138 11.03 14.50 8.01
N GLY A 139 11.54 14.38 9.25
CA GLY A 139 12.27 13.22 9.70
C GLY A 139 11.44 11.95 9.88
N TRP A 140 10.26 12.02 10.49
CA TRP A 140 9.50 10.83 10.88
C TRP A 140 8.79 10.16 9.71
N HIS A 141 8.27 10.91 8.75
CA HIS A 141 7.56 10.35 7.59
C HIS A 141 8.51 9.61 6.64
N TYR A 142 9.71 10.15 6.41
CA TYR A 142 10.75 9.46 5.63
C TYR A 142 11.24 8.19 6.31
N PHE A 143 11.36 8.21 7.65
CA PHE A 143 11.78 7.06 8.42
C PHE A 143 10.75 5.91 8.34
N CYS A 144 9.46 6.21 8.43
CA CYS A 144 8.41 5.21 8.26
C CYS A 144 8.40 4.59 6.87
N LEU A 145 8.59 5.37 5.80
CA LEU A 145 8.65 4.87 4.43
C LEU A 145 9.85 3.93 4.19
N LEU A 146 11.02 4.26 4.75
CA LEU A 146 12.21 3.44 4.63
C LEU A 146 12.13 2.18 5.50
N TYR A 147 11.57 2.27 6.70
CA TYR A 147 11.46 1.14 7.63
C TYR A 147 10.48 0.05 7.17
N THR A 148 9.41 0.43 6.46
CA THR A 148 8.46 -0.56 5.91
C THR A 148 9.02 -1.35 4.73
N SER A 149 10.11 -0.93 4.10
CA SER A 149 10.74 -1.68 3.02
C SER A 149 11.56 -2.89 3.53
N ASP A 150 12.13 -2.80 4.73
CA ASP A 150 12.97 -3.86 5.30
C ASP A 150 12.17 -4.99 5.96
N ALA A 151 10.90 -4.77 6.31
CA ALA A 151 10.07 -5.78 6.97
C ALA A 151 9.45 -6.81 6.00
N ALA A 152 9.73 -6.72 4.70
CA ALA A 152 9.16 -7.59 3.66
C ALA A 152 10.14 -8.67 3.15
N ASP A 153 11.37 -8.74 3.67
CA ASP A 153 12.36 -9.79 3.45
C ASP A 153 12.30 -10.82 4.60
#